data_204ff94a1d5e53dd01d7328df705181d
#
_entry.id   204ff94a1d5e53dd01d7328df705181d
#
_cell.length_a   1.000
_cell.length_b   1.000
_cell.length_c   1.000
_cell.angle_alpha   90.00
_cell.angle_beta   90.00
_cell.angle_gamma   90.00
#
_symmetry.space_group_name_H-M   'P 1'
#
loop_
_entity.id
_entity.type
_entity.pdbx_description
1 polymer ?
#
loop_
_entity_poly.entity_id
_entity_poly.type
_entity_poly.pdbx_seq_one_letter_code
_entity_poly.pdbx_strand_id
1 'polypeptide(L)'
;MSQFNVILASSESTVVAEYEPHGSRSDAYQSEAALEDAFIKLLSEQGYEYLTIHDSNALISNLRVQLEKLNKYNFTDAEWKRFFDHNISNANEGIEDKSQKIQEDSVQVLKRDDGTSKNIMLIDKKNIHNNYLQVINQYTENSGNYDNRYDVTILVNGLPLVHVELKRRGVALKEAFNQIDRYQRDSFWAGAGLYEYVQIFVISNGTHTKYYSNSTRFSAIKERENGKRKAQKTSNSFEFTSFWADAGNKIIPDLVDFTKTFFAKHTLLNILTKYCIFTSERMLMVMRPYQIVATERILNRIEIANNYKKMGTVDAGGYIWHTTGSGKTLTSFKTAQLASKLPYIDKVLFVVDRKDLDYQTMKEYDRFEKGAANGNRNTAVLTRQLENRANCPHNR
;
A
#
# COMPACT_ATOMS: atom_id res chain seq x y z
N MET A 1 -13.13 2.70 33.28
CA MET A 1 -12.72 3.75 32.32
C MET A 1 -11.31 3.45 31.93
N SER A 2 -11.10 2.91 30.74
CA SER A 2 -9.75 2.64 30.23
C SER A 2 -9.16 3.97 29.74
N GLN A 3 -8.15 4.45 30.43
CA GLN A 3 -7.38 5.60 30.00
C GLN A 3 -6.54 5.20 28.81
N PHE A 4 -6.81 5.81 27.66
CA PHE A 4 -5.90 5.79 26.54
C PHE A 4 -4.78 6.78 26.81
N ASN A 5 -3.60 6.32 27.11
CA ASN A 5 -2.43 7.15 27.02
C ASN A 5 -2.00 7.24 25.54
N VAL A 6 -2.61 8.14 24.81
CA VAL A 6 -2.07 8.59 23.54
C VAL A 6 -0.86 9.46 23.85
N ILE A 7 0.30 8.85 23.89
CA ILE A 7 1.57 9.59 23.93
C ILE A 7 1.82 10.05 22.50
N LEU A 8 1.48 11.32 22.22
CA LEU A 8 1.79 12.07 20.99
C LEU A 8 1.78 11.24 19.71
N ALA A 9 0.60 10.94 19.19
CA ALA A 9 0.45 10.78 17.77
C ALA A 9 0.47 12.20 17.19
N SER A 10 1.49 12.56 16.44
CA SER A 10 1.32 13.68 15.53
C SER A 10 0.22 13.28 14.56
N SER A 11 -0.64 14.23 14.15
CA SER A 11 -1.69 14.00 13.14
C SER A 11 -1.14 13.44 11.81
N GLU A 12 0.18 13.41 11.68
CA GLU A 12 0.97 12.99 10.53
C GLU A 12 1.50 11.55 10.63
N SER A 13 1.50 10.93 11.83
CA SER A 13 2.08 9.59 12.02
C SER A 13 1.16 8.50 11.46
N THR A 14 1.71 7.63 10.62
CA THR A 14 1.00 6.48 10.06
C THR A 14 0.87 5.34 11.06
N VAL A 15 1.90 5.13 11.89
CA VAL A 15 1.94 4.08 12.92
C VAL A 15 1.69 4.71 14.28
N VAL A 16 0.78 4.10 15.06
CA VAL A 16 0.50 4.56 16.42
C VAL A 16 1.75 4.47 17.30
N ALA A 17 1.96 5.47 18.16
CA ALA A 17 3.17 5.55 18.99
C ALA A 17 3.26 4.38 19.97
N GLU A 18 2.19 4.10 20.68
CA GLU A 18 2.04 2.99 21.60
C GLU A 18 0.58 2.52 21.57
N TYR A 19 0.39 1.21 21.64
CA TYR A 19 -0.92 0.62 21.65
C TYR A 19 -1.11 -0.32 22.85
N GLU A 20 -2.13 -0.05 23.65
CA GLU A 20 -2.57 -0.96 24.70
C GLU A 20 -3.85 -1.70 24.26
N PRO A 21 -3.83 -3.03 24.24
CA PRO A 21 -5.00 -3.84 23.86
C PRO A 21 -6.21 -3.55 24.73
N HIS A 22 -7.40 -3.46 24.12
CA HIS A 22 -8.64 -3.30 24.84
C HIS A 22 -9.14 -4.64 25.42
N GLY A 23 -9.24 -4.70 26.74
CA GLY A 23 -9.99 -5.72 27.48
C GLY A 23 -9.41 -7.14 27.46
N SER A 24 -10.05 -8.05 28.19
CA SER A 24 -9.76 -9.47 28.12
C SER A 24 -10.19 -10.01 26.76
N ARG A 25 -9.26 -10.64 26.04
CA ARG A 25 -9.56 -11.35 24.79
C ARG A 25 -10.63 -12.39 25.08
N SER A 26 -11.78 -12.27 24.43
CA SER A 26 -12.78 -13.32 24.47
C SER A 26 -12.28 -14.47 23.60
N ASP A 27 -11.92 -15.59 24.22
CA ASP A 27 -11.64 -16.84 23.51
C ASP A 27 -12.94 -17.56 23.08
N ALA A 28 -14.10 -16.91 23.27
CA ALA A 28 -15.39 -17.46 22.90
C ALA A 28 -15.45 -17.76 21.39
N TYR A 29 -16.09 -18.86 21.06
CA TYR A 29 -16.40 -19.24 19.69
C TYR A 29 -17.14 -18.10 18.98
N GLN A 30 -16.63 -17.69 17.82
CA GLN A 30 -17.26 -16.71 16.95
C GLN A 30 -17.29 -17.29 15.54
N SER A 31 -18.46 -17.31 14.90
CA SER A 31 -18.60 -17.73 13.50
C SER A 31 -17.90 -16.73 12.56
N GLU A 32 -17.58 -17.16 11.34
CA GLU A 32 -17.01 -16.26 10.32
C GLU A 32 -17.96 -15.09 10.04
N ALA A 33 -19.26 -15.32 9.92
CA ALA A 33 -20.25 -14.27 9.72
C ALA A 33 -20.31 -13.26 10.87
N ALA A 34 -20.29 -13.72 12.13
CA ALA A 34 -20.28 -12.82 13.28
C ALA A 34 -18.96 -11.99 13.38
N LEU A 35 -17.84 -12.57 12.94
CA LEU A 35 -16.56 -11.87 12.87
C LEU A 35 -16.59 -10.81 11.77
N GLU A 36 -17.18 -11.12 10.62
CA GLU A 36 -17.36 -10.23 9.48
C GLU A 36 -18.26 -9.03 9.85
N ASP A 37 -19.42 -9.29 10.47
CA ASP A 37 -20.33 -8.23 10.91
C ASP A 37 -19.68 -7.29 11.93
N ALA A 38 -18.96 -7.86 12.90
CA ALA A 38 -18.23 -7.07 13.89
C ALA A 38 -17.13 -6.21 13.25
N PHE A 39 -16.42 -6.75 12.26
CA PHE A 39 -15.39 -6.05 11.53
C PHE A 39 -15.97 -4.89 10.69
N ILE A 40 -17.06 -5.13 9.95
CA ILE A 40 -17.74 -4.09 9.15
C ILE A 40 -18.26 -2.98 10.06
N LYS A 41 -18.83 -3.32 11.22
CA LYS A 41 -19.28 -2.33 12.19
C LYS A 41 -18.14 -1.44 12.67
N LEU A 42 -16.98 -2.00 13.02
CA LEU A 42 -15.80 -1.25 13.43
C LEU A 42 -15.27 -0.33 12.32
N LEU A 43 -15.30 -0.76 11.06
CA LEU A 43 -14.95 0.09 9.93
C LEU A 43 -15.93 1.24 9.77
N SER A 44 -17.24 0.98 9.89
CA SER A 44 -18.28 2.00 9.81
C SER A 44 -18.12 3.05 10.92
N GLU A 45 -17.78 2.63 12.15
CA GLU A 45 -17.48 3.52 13.28
C GLU A 45 -16.25 4.42 13.00
N GLN A 46 -15.33 3.98 12.13
CA GLN A 46 -14.19 4.76 11.67
C GLN A 46 -14.48 5.60 10.41
N GLY A 47 -15.74 5.65 9.98
CA GLY A 47 -16.21 6.47 8.87
C GLY A 47 -16.01 5.86 7.49
N TYR A 48 -15.97 4.53 7.39
CA TYR A 48 -16.14 3.83 6.12
C TYR A 48 -17.64 3.75 5.78
N GLU A 49 -17.98 4.03 4.54
CA GLU A 49 -19.35 3.86 4.05
C GLU A 49 -19.58 2.38 3.72
N TYR A 50 -20.51 1.74 4.43
CA TYR A 50 -20.91 0.37 4.10
C TYR A 50 -21.89 0.38 2.92
N LEU A 51 -21.63 -0.45 1.91
CA LEU A 51 -22.46 -0.59 0.72
C LEU A 51 -22.84 -2.05 0.48
N THR A 52 -24.08 -2.26 0.07
CA THR A 52 -24.59 -3.57 -0.36
C THR A 52 -24.33 -3.75 -1.86
N ILE A 53 -23.10 -4.13 -2.21
CA ILE A 53 -22.65 -4.38 -3.58
C ILE A 53 -22.19 -5.83 -3.66
N HIS A 54 -22.89 -6.64 -4.46
CA HIS A 54 -22.64 -8.07 -4.57
C HIS A 54 -22.26 -8.53 -5.99
N ASP A 55 -22.29 -7.63 -6.97
CA ASP A 55 -22.03 -7.95 -8.38
C ASP A 55 -21.20 -6.87 -9.09
N SER A 56 -20.70 -7.24 -10.28
CA SER A 56 -19.82 -6.39 -11.08
C SER A 56 -20.49 -5.10 -11.56
N ASN A 57 -21.78 -5.13 -11.92
CA ASN A 57 -22.47 -3.95 -12.46
C ASN A 57 -22.66 -2.88 -11.37
N ALA A 58 -23.06 -3.30 -10.18
CA ALA A 58 -23.19 -2.41 -9.03
C ALA A 58 -21.82 -1.81 -8.64
N LEU A 59 -20.73 -2.60 -8.69
CA LEU A 59 -19.38 -2.13 -8.40
C LEU A 59 -18.91 -1.10 -9.44
N ILE A 60 -19.12 -1.34 -10.72
CA ILE A 60 -18.79 -0.41 -11.82
C ILE A 60 -19.58 0.89 -11.69
N SER A 61 -20.88 0.80 -11.37
CA SER A 61 -21.73 1.97 -11.16
C SER A 61 -21.25 2.82 -9.99
N ASN A 62 -20.88 2.19 -8.87
CA ASN A 62 -20.30 2.87 -7.73
C ASN A 62 -18.96 3.54 -8.07
N LEU A 63 -18.09 2.83 -8.82
CA LEU A 63 -16.80 3.38 -9.26
C LEU A 63 -16.98 4.68 -10.04
N ARG A 64 -17.94 4.73 -10.99
CA ARG A 64 -18.25 5.94 -11.73
C ARG A 64 -18.61 7.09 -10.81
N VAL A 65 -19.54 6.86 -9.89
CA VAL A 65 -20.00 7.89 -8.94
C VAL A 65 -18.84 8.41 -8.07
N GLN A 66 -17.97 7.51 -7.59
CA GLN A 66 -16.85 7.92 -6.74
C GLN A 66 -15.77 8.69 -7.52
N LEU A 67 -15.46 8.29 -8.76
CA LEU A 67 -14.53 9.03 -9.61
C LEU A 67 -15.10 10.41 -10.02
N GLU A 68 -16.40 10.51 -10.28
CA GLU A 68 -17.06 11.81 -10.53
C GLU A 68 -16.94 12.75 -9.33
N LYS A 69 -17.16 12.24 -8.12
CA LYS A 69 -16.99 12.99 -6.87
C LYS A 69 -15.54 13.46 -6.67
N LEU A 70 -14.58 12.55 -6.79
CA LEU A 70 -13.16 12.85 -6.57
C LEU A 70 -12.66 13.92 -7.53
N ASN A 71 -13.06 13.81 -8.83
CA ASN A 71 -12.57 14.67 -9.89
C ASN A 71 -13.45 15.91 -10.14
N LYS A 72 -14.58 16.04 -9.43
CA LYS A 72 -15.59 17.10 -9.64
C LYS A 72 -15.96 17.22 -11.12
N TYR A 73 -16.25 16.07 -11.73
CA TYR A 73 -16.51 15.93 -13.15
C TYR A 73 -17.53 14.83 -13.42
N ASN A 74 -18.60 15.14 -14.13
CA ASN A 74 -19.62 14.17 -14.52
C ASN A 74 -19.32 13.64 -15.91
N PHE A 75 -19.12 12.33 -16.05
CA PHE A 75 -18.92 11.70 -17.35
C PHE A 75 -20.26 11.66 -18.13
N THR A 76 -20.22 11.89 -19.44
CA THR A 76 -21.28 11.36 -20.31
C THR A 76 -21.20 9.83 -20.34
N ASP A 77 -22.26 9.16 -20.76
CA ASP A 77 -22.26 7.69 -20.84
C ASP A 77 -21.23 7.18 -21.88
N ALA A 78 -21.04 7.94 -22.97
CA ALA A 78 -20.03 7.63 -23.98
C ALA A 78 -18.59 7.83 -23.44
N GLU A 79 -18.35 8.91 -22.72
CA GLU A 79 -17.07 9.17 -22.06
C GLU A 79 -16.75 8.11 -21.01
N TRP A 80 -17.73 7.78 -20.16
CA TRP A 80 -17.55 6.74 -19.14
C TRP A 80 -17.22 5.39 -19.76
N LYS A 81 -17.99 4.98 -20.78
CA LYS A 81 -17.73 3.70 -21.45
C LYS A 81 -16.33 3.63 -22.02
N ARG A 82 -15.90 4.67 -22.77
CA ARG A 82 -14.53 4.71 -23.34
C ARG A 82 -13.46 4.70 -22.25
N PHE A 83 -13.63 5.53 -21.22
CA PHE A 83 -12.67 5.63 -20.12
C PHE A 83 -12.57 4.31 -19.35
N PHE A 84 -13.72 3.71 -19.05
CA PHE A 84 -13.76 2.44 -18.33
C PHE A 84 -13.09 1.32 -19.15
N ASP A 85 -13.47 1.14 -20.41
CA ASP A 85 -12.95 0.06 -21.26
C ASP A 85 -11.45 0.18 -21.52
N HIS A 86 -10.93 1.41 -21.69
CA HIS A 86 -9.52 1.61 -22.07
C HIS A 86 -8.60 1.86 -20.88
N ASN A 87 -9.04 2.58 -19.85
CA ASN A 87 -8.17 3.01 -18.74
C ASN A 87 -8.35 2.18 -17.47
N ILE A 88 -9.52 1.56 -17.27
CA ILE A 88 -9.83 0.81 -16.05
C ILE A 88 -9.87 -0.69 -16.30
N SER A 89 -10.69 -1.15 -17.25
CA SER A 89 -10.99 -2.56 -17.52
C SER A 89 -10.35 -3.07 -18.81
N ASN A 90 -9.12 -2.62 -19.09
CA ASN A 90 -8.41 -3.09 -20.28
C ASN A 90 -8.04 -4.58 -20.12
N ALA A 91 -8.55 -5.43 -21.00
CA ALA A 91 -8.36 -6.87 -20.96
C ALA A 91 -6.89 -7.33 -21.15
N ASN A 92 -6.01 -6.45 -21.67
CA ASN A 92 -4.59 -6.73 -21.84
C ASN A 92 -3.76 -6.38 -20.58
N GLU A 93 -4.39 -5.82 -19.56
CA GLU A 93 -3.73 -5.37 -18.33
C GLU A 93 -4.08 -6.31 -17.18
N GLY A 94 -3.06 -6.86 -16.55
CA GLY A 94 -3.19 -7.69 -15.36
C GLY A 94 -2.88 -6.93 -14.06
N ILE A 95 -2.71 -7.69 -12.99
CA ILE A 95 -2.45 -7.16 -11.63
C ILE A 95 -1.21 -6.27 -11.56
N GLU A 96 -0.16 -6.55 -12.35
CA GLU A 96 1.06 -5.75 -12.40
C GLU A 96 0.79 -4.36 -13.00
N ASP A 97 0.05 -4.30 -14.13
CA ASP A 97 -0.30 -3.05 -14.82
C ASP A 97 -1.23 -2.18 -13.96
N LYS A 98 -2.23 -2.82 -13.35
CA LYS A 98 -3.19 -2.15 -12.46
C LYS A 98 -2.52 -1.66 -11.17
N SER A 99 -1.55 -2.41 -10.65
CA SER A 99 -0.72 -1.94 -9.53
C SER A 99 0.12 -0.74 -9.91
N GLN A 100 0.73 -0.74 -11.09
CA GLN A 100 1.48 0.40 -11.61
C GLN A 100 0.59 1.64 -11.74
N LYS A 101 -0.62 1.50 -12.29
CA LYS A 101 -1.59 2.61 -12.36
C LYS A 101 -1.84 3.23 -10.99
N ILE A 102 -2.08 2.43 -9.97
CA ILE A 102 -2.30 2.97 -8.63
C ILE A 102 -1.04 3.60 -8.06
N GLN A 103 0.13 2.98 -8.25
CA GLN A 103 1.35 3.41 -7.59
C GLN A 103 2.13 4.50 -8.35
N GLU A 104 2.10 4.54 -9.66
CA GLU A 104 2.90 5.46 -10.46
C GLU A 104 2.03 6.38 -11.32
N ASP A 105 1.00 5.84 -11.97
CA ASP A 105 0.18 6.53 -12.98
C ASP A 105 -1.25 6.74 -12.49
N SER A 106 -1.43 7.24 -11.25
CA SER A 106 -2.75 7.40 -10.64
C SER A 106 -3.64 8.47 -11.30
N VAL A 107 -3.12 9.18 -12.27
CA VAL A 107 -3.86 10.15 -13.09
C VAL A 107 -3.96 9.63 -14.52
N GLN A 108 -5.17 9.32 -14.97
CA GLN A 108 -5.45 8.79 -16.29
C GLN A 108 -6.05 9.86 -17.20
N VAL A 109 -5.80 9.78 -18.50
CA VAL A 109 -6.29 10.76 -19.47
C VAL A 109 -7.62 10.32 -20.08
N LEU A 110 -8.66 11.10 -19.84
CA LEU A 110 -9.95 10.98 -20.51
C LEU A 110 -9.92 11.80 -21.81
N LYS A 111 -10.32 11.19 -22.93
CA LYS A 111 -10.68 11.90 -24.16
C LYS A 111 -12.17 12.25 -24.11
N ARG A 112 -12.49 13.54 -24.07
CA ARG A 112 -13.85 14.06 -23.97
C ARG A 112 -14.59 14.02 -25.31
N ASP A 113 -15.90 14.11 -25.25
CA ASP A 113 -16.76 14.13 -26.44
C ASP A 113 -16.52 15.38 -27.31
N ASP A 114 -16.06 16.49 -26.73
CA ASP A 114 -15.69 17.71 -27.42
C ASP A 114 -14.29 17.69 -28.08
N GLY A 115 -13.60 16.53 -28.02
CA GLY A 115 -12.23 16.34 -28.55
C GLY A 115 -11.11 16.82 -27.64
N THR A 116 -11.43 17.46 -26.51
CA THR A 116 -10.42 17.86 -25.52
C THR A 116 -10.02 16.68 -24.62
N SER A 117 -8.98 16.87 -23.81
CA SER A 117 -8.55 15.86 -22.83
C SER A 117 -8.71 16.39 -21.41
N LYS A 118 -9.01 15.49 -20.47
CA LYS A 118 -9.08 15.77 -19.04
C LYS A 118 -8.35 14.71 -18.24
N ASN A 119 -7.60 15.16 -17.24
CA ASN A 119 -6.95 14.28 -16.28
C ASN A 119 -7.98 13.80 -15.24
N ILE A 120 -8.06 12.50 -15.07
CA ILE A 120 -8.94 11.82 -14.09
C ILE A 120 -8.04 11.13 -13.06
N MET A 121 -8.10 11.58 -11.82
CA MET A 121 -7.43 10.93 -10.70
C MET A 121 -8.19 9.67 -10.28
N LEU A 122 -7.47 8.56 -10.13
CA LEU A 122 -7.98 7.33 -9.52
C LEU A 122 -7.83 7.38 -7.99
N ILE A 123 -6.74 7.98 -7.50
CA ILE A 123 -6.45 8.19 -6.09
C ILE A 123 -5.70 9.51 -5.90
N ASP A 124 -6.12 10.32 -4.93
CA ASP A 124 -5.42 11.56 -4.58
C ASP A 124 -4.28 11.26 -3.59
N LYS A 125 -3.05 11.29 -4.09
CA LYS A 125 -1.83 11.06 -3.30
C LYS A 125 -1.28 12.32 -2.65
N LYS A 126 -1.72 13.50 -3.09
CA LYS A 126 -1.29 14.78 -2.52
C LYS A 126 -2.12 15.13 -1.29
N ASN A 127 -3.43 15.04 -1.40
CA ASN A 127 -4.35 15.24 -0.30
C ASN A 127 -5.14 13.94 -0.06
N ILE A 128 -4.56 13.08 0.76
CA ILE A 128 -5.12 11.74 0.99
C ILE A 128 -6.53 11.76 1.57
N HIS A 129 -6.91 12.85 2.27
CA HIS A 129 -8.24 13.00 2.87
C HIS A 129 -9.36 13.27 1.85
N ASN A 130 -9.01 13.58 0.60
CA ASN A 130 -9.98 13.67 -0.49
C ASN A 130 -10.51 12.30 -0.95
N ASN A 131 -9.83 11.22 -0.56
CA ASN A 131 -10.23 9.87 -0.94
C ASN A 131 -11.40 9.37 -0.09
N TYR A 132 -12.36 8.74 -0.74
CA TYR A 132 -13.53 8.13 -0.11
C TYR A 132 -13.25 6.66 0.19
N LEU A 133 -13.51 6.25 1.42
CA LEU A 133 -13.35 4.87 1.85
C LEU A 133 -14.72 4.22 2.04
N GLN A 134 -14.90 3.08 1.38
CA GLN A 134 -16.12 2.29 1.43
C GLN A 134 -15.78 0.84 1.77
N VAL A 135 -16.72 0.11 2.30
CA VAL A 135 -16.60 -1.32 2.59
C VAL A 135 -17.77 -2.07 2.01
N ILE A 136 -17.49 -3.16 1.32
CA ILE A 136 -18.46 -4.13 0.80
C ILE A 136 -18.10 -5.51 1.31
N ASN A 137 -19.07 -6.40 1.35
CA ASN A 137 -18.87 -7.79 1.72
C ASN A 137 -19.64 -8.75 0.82
N GLN A 138 -19.26 -10.02 0.88
CA GLN A 138 -19.94 -11.10 0.18
C GLN A 138 -20.15 -10.84 -1.32
N TYR A 139 -19.16 -10.16 -1.94
CA TYR A 139 -19.16 -9.93 -3.39
C TYR A 139 -19.02 -11.27 -4.12
N THR A 140 -19.83 -11.50 -5.13
CA THR A 140 -19.84 -12.74 -5.90
C THR A 140 -19.29 -12.51 -7.29
N GLU A 141 -18.29 -13.29 -7.69
CA GLU A 141 -17.76 -13.30 -9.05
C GLU A 141 -18.08 -14.64 -9.73
N ASN A 142 -18.93 -14.57 -10.74
CA ASN A 142 -19.47 -15.75 -11.44
C ASN A 142 -18.90 -15.92 -12.86
N SER A 143 -18.07 -14.98 -13.32
CA SER A 143 -17.49 -15.01 -14.68
C SER A 143 -16.09 -15.62 -14.72
N GLY A 144 -15.57 -16.10 -13.61
CA GLY A 144 -14.29 -16.81 -13.51
C GLY A 144 -14.40 -18.31 -13.78
N ASN A 145 -13.32 -19.03 -13.45
CA ASN A 145 -13.31 -20.49 -13.59
C ASN A 145 -14.28 -21.18 -12.62
N TYR A 146 -14.58 -20.53 -11.51
CA TYR A 146 -15.50 -21.00 -10.46
C TYR A 146 -16.24 -19.80 -9.86
N ASP A 147 -17.45 -20.03 -9.37
CA ASP A 147 -18.16 -19.04 -8.56
C ASP A 147 -17.41 -18.84 -7.25
N ASN A 148 -16.94 -17.63 -7.05
CA ASN A 148 -16.21 -17.25 -5.85
C ASN A 148 -16.94 -16.12 -5.12
N ARG A 149 -16.96 -16.21 -3.80
CA ARG A 149 -17.53 -15.22 -2.90
C ARG A 149 -16.42 -14.68 -2.01
N TYR A 150 -16.24 -13.38 -2.04
CA TYR A 150 -15.18 -12.68 -1.33
C TYR A 150 -15.70 -12.12 -0.02
N ASP A 151 -14.99 -12.33 1.09
CA ASP A 151 -15.50 -11.98 2.42
C ASP A 151 -15.70 -10.46 2.54
N VAL A 152 -14.63 -9.68 2.72
CA VAL A 152 -14.72 -8.22 2.86
C VAL A 152 -13.75 -7.53 1.91
N THR A 153 -14.20 -6.48 1.27
CA THR A 153 -13.37 -5.65 0.39
C THR A 153 -13.50 -4.18 0.74
N ILE A 154 -12.36 -3.51 0.86
CA ILE A 154 -12.31 -2.06 1.06
C ILE A 154 -12.07 -1.38 -0.27
N LEU A 155 -12.97 -0.47 -0.60
CA LEU A 155 -12.89 0.35 -1.78
C LEU A 155 -12.30 1.72 -1.43
N VAL A 156 -11.43 2.20 -2.30
CA VAL A 156 -10.94 3.59 -2.26
C VAL A 156 -11.37 4.25 -3.56
N ASN A 157 -12.21 5.27 -3.46
CA ASN A 157 -12.83 5.93 -4.62
C ASN A 157 -13.55 4.93 -5.55
N GLY A 158 -14.17 3.88 -4.99
CA GLY A 158 -14.86 2.82 -5.73
C GLY A 158 -13.95 1.70 -6.27
N LEU A 159 -12.62 1.83 -6.23
CA LEU A 159 -11.68 0.77 -6.63
C LEU A 159 -11.40 -0.18 -5.47
N PRO A 160 -11.45 -1.51 -5.65
CA PRO A 160 -11.11 -2.49 -4.64
C PRO A 160 -9.59 -2.51 -4.41
N LEU A 161 -9.11 -1.79 -3.39
CA LEU A 161 -7.67 -1.69 -3.10
C LEU A 161 -7.20 -2.58 -1.96
N VAL A 162 -8.11 -3.02 -1.07
CA VAL A 162 -7.76 -3.97 -0.01
C VAL A 162 -8.81 -5.08 0.05
N HIS A 163 -8.35 -6.32 0.07
CA HIS A 163 -9.21 -7.47 0.27
C HIS A 163 -8.86 -8.16 1.59
N VAL A 164 -9.88 -8.50 2.36
CA VAL A 164 -9.76 -9.12 3.69
C VAL A 164 -10.44 -10.48 3.66
N GLU A 165 -9.68 -11.52 3.96
CA GLU A 165 -10.18 -12.88 4.09
C GLU A 165 -10.22 -13.28 5.56
N LEU A 166 -11.40 -13.70 6.01
CA LEU A 166 -11.69 -14.03 7.39
C LEU A 166 -11.84 -15.54 7.58
N LYS A 167 -11.35 -16.03 8.69
CA LYS A 167 -11.59 -17.40 9.15
C LYS A 167 -12.05 -17.37 10.61
N ARG A 168 -12.84 -18.33 11.02
CA ARG A 168 -13.25 -18.45 12.43
C ARG A 168 -12.03 -18.62 13.34
N ARG A 169 -12.18 -18.25 14.60
CA ARG A 169 -11.15 -18.46 15.63
C ARG A 169 -10.73 -19.93 15.68
N GLY A 170 -9.43 -20.16 15.86
CA GLY A 170 -8.83 -21.50 15.90
C GLY A 170 -8.42 -22.08 14.54
N VAL A 171 -8.85 -21.49 13.44
CA VAL A 171 -8.40 -21.88 12.10
C VAL A 171 -7.04 -21.24 11.79
N ALA A 172 -6.17 -21.98 11.13
CA ALA A 172 -4.85 -21.48 10.76
C ALA A 172 -4.94 -20.36 9.70
N LEU A 173 -4.21 -19.25 9.91
CA LEU A 173 -4.16 -18.14 8.93
C LEU A 173 -3.75 -18.57 7.52
N LYS A 174 -3.00 -19.66 7.42
CA LYS A 174 -2.55 -20.21 6.12
C LYS A 174 -3.74 -20.65 5.26
N GLU A 175 -4.88 -20.97 5.82
CA GLU A 175 -6.08 -21.31 5.05
C GLU A 175 -6.64 -20.08 4.34
N ALA A 176 -6.76 -18.93 5.01
CA ALA A 176 -7.14 -17.67 4.40
C ALA A 176 -6.14 -17.25 3.31
N PHE A 177 -4.85 -17.40 3.57
CA PHE A 177 -3.80 -17.13 2.59
C PHE A 177 -3.92 -18.00 1.33
N ASN A 178 -4.22 -19.29 1.48
CA ASN A 178 -4.42 -20.20 0.36
C ASN A 178 -5.73 -19.92 -0.39
N GLN A 179 -6.74 -19.38 0.28
CA GLN A 179 -8.01 -19.00 -0.34
C GLN A 179 -7.82 -17.80 -1.27
N ILE A 180 -7.10 -16.77 -0.84
CA ILE A 180 -6.73 -15.65 -1.71
C ILE A 180 -5.88 -16.11 -2.91
N ASP A 181 -4.96 -17.07 -2.72
CA ASP A 181 -4.19 -17.69 -3.81
C ASP A 181 -5.12 -18.30 -4.88
N ARG A 182 -6.18 -18.97 -4.44
CA ARG A 182 -7.18 -19.54 -5.34
C ARG A 182 -7.93 -18.42 -6.08
N TYR A 183 -8.36 -17.36 -5.40
CA TYR A 183 -9.05 -16.25 -6.05
C TYR A 183 -8.19 -15.55 -7.10
N GLN A 184 -6.90 -15.34 -6.82
CA GLN A 184 -5.97 -14.75 -7.80
C GLN A 184 -5.85 -15.59 -9.07
N ARG A 185 -5.91 -16.92 -8.97
CA ARG A 185 -5.86 -17.81 -10.14
C ARG A 185 -7.19 -17.91 -10.87
N ASP A 186 -8.28 -17.91 -10.13
CA ASP A 186 -9.53 -18.44 -10.64
C ASP A 186 -10.56 -17.34 -10.98
N SER A 187 -10.47 -16.14 -10.37
CA SER A 187 -11.55 -15.18 -10.49
C SER A 187 -11.21 -13.68 -10.39
N PHE A 188 -10.09 -13.25 -9.84
CA PHE A 188 -9.79 -11.80 -9.71
C PHE A 188 -9.63 -11.09 -11.06
N TRP A 189 -9.22 -11.79 -12.08
CA TRP A 189 -9.11 -11.31 -13.46
C TRP A 189 -10.44 -11.30 -14.23
N ALA A 190 -11.47 -11.99 -13.69
CA ALA A 190 -12.75 -12.20 -14.37
C ALA A 190 -13.60 -10.93 -14.41
N GLY A 191 -14.66 -10.97 -15.18
CA GLY A 191 -15.54 -9.83 -15.37
C GLY A 191 -14.80 -8.62 -15.92
N ALA A 192 -14.89 -7.49 -15.21
CA ALA A 192 -14.16 -6.27 -15.55
C ALA A 192 -12.71 -6.25 -15.00
N GLY A 193 -12.24 -7.32 -14.36
CA GLY A 193 -10.92 -7.43 -13.75
C GLY A 193 -10.65 -6.39 -12.65
N LEU A 194 -11.69 -5.88 -11.99
CA LEU A 194 -11.53 -4.83 -10.97
C LEU A 194 -10.78 -5.33 -9.73
N TYR A 195 -10.90 -6.61 -9.39
CA TYR A 195 -10.19 -7.18 -8.25
C TYR A 195 -8.68 -7.32 -8.46
N GLU A 196 -8.17 -7.17 -9.67
CA GLU A 196 -6.74 -7.05 -9.94
C GLU A 196 -6.15 -5.71 -9.48
N TYR A 197 -6.99 -4.72 -9.12
CA TYR A 197 -6.55 -3.47 -8.46
C TYR A 197 -6.19 -3.65 -7.00
N VAL A 198 -6.51 -4.78 -6.37
CA VAL A 198 -6.19 -5.01 -4.95
C VAL A 198 -4.68 -4.91 -4.74
N GLN A 199 -4.27 -3.98 -3.87
CA GLN A 199 -2.88 -3.71 -3.53
C GLN A 199 -2.43 -4.51 -2.31
N ILE A 200 -3.31 -4.64 -1.34
CA ILE A 200 -3.02 -5.24 -0.03
C ILE A 200 -4.05 -6.33 0.27
N PHE A 201 -3.55 -7.47 0.68
CA PHE A 201 -4.34 -8.53 1.27
C PHE A 201 -4.19 -8.52 2.78
N VAL A 202 -5.30 -8.72 3.48
CA VAL A 202 -5.34 -8.94 4.92
C VAL A 202 -5.97 -10.30 5.19
N ILE A 203 -5.36 -11.07 6.06
CA ILE A 203 -5.86 -12.38 6.49
C ILE A 203 -6.04 -12.38 8.01
N SER A 204 -7.17 -12.85 8.49
CA SER A 204 -7.45 -12.89 9.91
C SER A 204 -8.27 -14.10 10.31
N ASN A 205 -8.00 -14.59 11.53
CA ASN A 205 -8.86 -15.54 12.23
C ASN A 205 -9.44 -14.94 13.54
N GLY A 206 -9.51 -13.62 13.61
CA GLY A 206 -9.94 -12.86 14.78
C GLY A 206 -8.85 -12.70 15.84
N THR A 207 -8.07 -13.75 16.12
CA THR A 207 -6.99 -13.74 17.12
C THR A 207 -5.67 -13.24 16.52
N HIS A 208 -5.40 -13.61 15.28
CA HIS A 208 -4.20 -13.21 14.56
C HIS A 208 -4.60 -12.59 13.22
N THR A 209 -3.99 -11.45 12.91
CA THR A 209 -4.21 -10.72 11.67
C THR A 209 -2.86 -10.37 11.06
N LYS A 210 -2.71 -10.64 9.78
CA LYS A 210 -1.52 -10.31 9.00
C LYS A 210 -1.91 -9.65 7.69
N TYR A 211 -0.97 -8.90 7.11
CA TYR A 211 -1.14 -8.27 5.80
C TYR A 211 0.05 -8.55 4.90
N TYR A 212 -0.15 -8.41 3.58
CA TYR A 212 0.87 -8.58 2.57
C TYR A 212 0.44 -7.92 1.25
N SER A 213 1.40 -7.68 0.35
CA SER A 213 1.11 -7.10 -0.97
C SER A 213 0.57 -8.15 -1.95
N ASN A 214 -0.09 -7.69 -2.99
CA ASN A 214 -0.62 -8.53 -4.06
C ASN A 214 0.47 -9.34 -4.79
N SER A 215 1.70 -8.85 -4.85
CA SER A 215 2.82 -9.54 -5.50
C SER A 215 3.42 -10.67 -4.67
N THR A 216 3.15 -10.72 -3.35
CA THR A 216 3.75 -11.71 -2.45
C THR A 216 3.50 -13.16 -2.91
N ARG A 217 2.32 -13.43 -3.44
CA ARG A 217 1.92 -14.75 -3.92
C ARG A 217 1.88 -14.84 -5.43
N PHE A 218 1.54 -13.76 -6.11
CA PHE A 218 1.35 -13.70 -7.56
C PHE A 218 2.59 -14.16 -8.32
N SER A 219 3.78 -13.69 -7.94
CA SER A 219 5.05 -14.14 -8.55
C SER A 219 5.27 -15.64 -8.42
N ALA A 220 4.92 -16.24 -7.28
CA ALA A 220 5.03 -17.68 -7.07
C ALA A 220 4.02 -18.48 -7.91
N ILE A 221 2.83 -17.94 -8.18
CA ILE A 221 1.83 -18.52 -9.08
C ILE A 221 2.36 -18.50 -10.52
N LYS A 222 2.80 -17.34 -10.99
CA LYS A 222 3.35 -17.15 -12.34
C LYS A 222 4.57 -18.05 -12.63
N GLU A 223 5.44 -18.24 -11.64
CA GLU A 223 6.57 -19.15 -11.77
C GLU A 223 6.14 -20.62 -11.90
N ARG A 224 5.07 -21.04 -11.22
CA ARG A 224 4.51 -22.39 -11.32
C ARG A 224 3.89 -22.64 -12.71
N GLU A 225 3.15 -21.69 -13.22
CA GLU A 225 2.51 -21.77 -14.54
C GLU A 225 3.54 -21.85 -15.67
N ASN A 226 4.64 -21.13 -15.54
CA ASN A 226 5.76 -21.16 -16.50
C ASN A 226 6.64 -22.42 -16.42
N GLY A 227 6.24 -23.45 -15.68
CA GLY A 227 6.89 -24.76 -15.66
C GLY A 227 8.24 -24.84 -14.96
N LYS A 228 8.64 -23.82 -14.21
CA LYS A 228 9.90 -23.81 -13.44
C LYS A 228 9.75 -24.62 -12.15
N ARG A 229 9.91 -25.95 -12.25
CA ARG A 229 9.82 -26.90 -11.11
C ARG A 229 10.71 -26.57 -9.91
N LYS A 230 11.76 -25.76 -10.04
CA LYS A 230 12.64 -25.35 -8.95
C LYS A 230 12.00 -24.32 -7.99
N ALA A 231 10.99 -23.59 -8.42
CA ALA A 231 10.28 -22.63 -7.59
C ALA A 231 9.49 -23.28 -6.44
N GLN A 232 9.15 -24.55 -6.54
CA GLN A 232 8.40 -25.27 -5.49
C GLN A 232 9.13 -25.35 -4.12
N LYS A 233 10.45 -25.23 -4.09
CA LYS A 233 11.23 -25.32 -2.85
C LYS A 233 11.45 -23.97 -2.13
N THR A 234 11.25 -22.84 -2.81
CA THR A 234 11.59 -21.52 -2.30
C THR A 234 10.38 -20.64 -1.99
N SER A 235 9.19 -21.00 -2.41
CA SER A 235 8.00 -20.15 -2.25
C SER A 235 7.21 -20.43 -0.97
N ASN A 236 7.85 -20.32 0.19
CA ASN A 236 7.08 -20.17 1.42
C ASN A 236 6.62 -18.70 1.56
N SER A 237 5.86 -18.25 0.55
CA SER A 237 5.40 -16.86 0.46
C SER A 237 4.55 -16.41 1.66
N PHE A 238 4.00 -17.35 2.44
CA PHE A 238 3.36 -17.06 3.71
C PHE A 238 4.33 -16.44 4.74
N GLU A 239 5.62 -16.74 4.67
CA GLU A 239 6.66 -16.13 5.52
C GLU A 239 6.85 -14.63 5.25
N PHE A 240 6.46 -14.15 4.07
CA PHE A 240 6.50 -12.72 3.73
C PHE A 240 5.30 -11.94 4.22
N THR A 241 4.30 -12.60 4.83
CA THR A 241 3.20 -11.92 5.49
C THR A 241 3.70 -11.23 6.77
N SER A 242 3.17 -10.06 7.09
CA SER A 242 3.61 -9.26 8.22
C SER A 242 2.50 -9.04 9.24
N PHE A 243 2.84 -9.04 10.52
CA PHE A 243 1.99 -8.45 11.54
C PHE A 243 2.08 -6.93 11.49
N TRP A 244 0.99 -6.26 11.85
CA TRP A 244 1.02 -4.86 12.22
C TRP A 244 1.60 -4.69 13.62
N ALA A 245 2.21 -3.54 13.90
CA ALA A 245 2.81 -3.25 15.20
C ALA A 245 2.75 -1.74 15.47
N ASP A 246 2.90 -1.35 16.74
CA ASP A 246 3.08 0.05 17.13
C ASP A 246 4.52 0.54 16.88
N ALA A 247 4.78 1.81 17.19
CA ALA A 247 6.11 2.41 16.98
C ALA A 247 7.21 1.84 17.91
N GLY A 248 6.83 1.15 18.98
CA GLY A 248 7.70 0.35 19.83
C GLY A 248 7.96 -1.06 19.28
N ASN A 249 7.40 -1.39 18.12
CA ASN A 249 7.44 -2.72 17.49
C ASN A 249 6.71 -3.81 18.30
N LYS A 250 5.74 -3.40 19.15
CA LYS A 250 4.83 -4.32 19.84
C LYS A 250 3.76 -4.77 18.85
N ILE A 251 3.68 -6.07 18.60
CA ILE A 251 2.76 -6.66 17.62
C ILE A 251 1.30 -6.45 18.06
N ILE A 252 0.44 -6.10 17.11
CA ILE A 252 -1.01 -5.93 17.24
C ILE A 252 -1.70 -7.06 16.45
N PRO A 253 -1.90 -8.24 17.05
CA PRO A 253 -2.36 -9.40 16.33
C PRO A 253 -3.89 -9.49 16.22
N ASP A 254 -4.65 -9.03 17.22
CA ASP A 254 -6.11 -9.15 17.27
C ASP A 254 -6.78 -8.30 16.19
N LEU A 255 -7.85 -8.81 15.56
CA LEU A 255 -8.54 -8.14 14.46
C LEU A 255 -9.16 -6.80 14.89
N VAL A 256 -9.70 -6.69 16.08
CA VAL A 256 -10.32 -5.46 16.59
C VAL A 256 -9.26 -4.37 16.73
N ASP A 257 -8.13 -4.72 17.35
CA ASP A 257 -7.02 -3.80 17.58
C ASP A 257 -6.31 -3.45 16.27
N PHE A 258 -6.17 -4.43 15.38
CA PHE A 258 -5.67 -4.22 14.01
C PHE A 258 -6.58 -3.24 13.25
N THR A 259 -7.90 -3.42 13.35
CA THR A 259 -8.86 -2.55 12.68
C THR A 259 -8.76 -1.12 13.15
N LYS A 260 -8.65 -0.90 14.45
CA LYS A 260 -8.52 0.45 15.03
C LYS A 260 -7.23 1.16 14.67
N THR A 261 -6.18 0.43 14.31
CA THR A 261 -4.86 0.99 14.03
C THR A 261 -4.50 0.96 12.55
N PHE A 262 -4.52 -0.20 11.90
CA PHE A 262 -4.18 -0.34 10.47
C PHE A 262 -5.26 0.26 9.55
N PHE A 263 -6.54 0.03 9.88
CA PHE A 263 -7.66 0.55 9.10
C PHE A 263 -8.14 1.95 9.54
N ALA A 264 -7.45 2.61 10.47
CA ALA A 264 -7.67 4.04 10.63
C ALA A 264 -7.46 4.74 9.27
N LYS A 265 -8.41 5.60 8.86
CA LYS A 265 -8.42 6.20 7.49
C LYS A 265 -7.08 6.80 7.10
N HIS A 266 -6.48 7.58 8.01
CA HIS A 266 -5.17 8.20 7.80
C HIS A 266 -4.08 7.13 7.56
N THR A 267 -4.04 6.09 8.41
CA THR A 267 -3.05 5.01 8.33
C THR A 267 -3.16 4.25 7.02
N LEU A 268 -4.35 3.75 6.68
CA LEU A 268 -4.56 2.98 5.46
C LEU A 268 -4.20 3.79 4.21
N LEU A 269 -4.66 5.04 4.14
CA LEU A 269 -4.38 5.90 2.99
C LEU A 269 -2.89 6.23 2.87
N ASN A 270 -2.18 6.47 3.97
CA ASN A 270 -0.73 6.64 3.94
C ASN A 270 0.00 5.37 3.49
N ILE A 271 -0.42 4.19 3.97
CA ILE A 271 0.17 2.93 3.51
C ILE A 271 0.01 2.81 1.99
N LEU A 272 -1.20 2.98 1.46
CA LEU A 272 -1.49 2.84 0.04
C LEU A 272 -0.78 3.89 -0.84
N THR A 273 -0.65 5.13 -0.37
CA THR A 273 -0.15 6.26 -1.19
C THR A 273 1.33 6.57 -0.99
N LYS A 274 1.89 6.25 0.18
CA LYS A 274 3.28 6.59 0.54
C LYS A 274 4.16 5.36 0.78
N TYR A 275 3.63 4.29 1.42
CA TYR A 275 4.42 3.18 1.93
C TYR A 275 4.24 1.87 1.18
N CYS A 276 3.55 1.91 0.05
CA CYS A 276 3.68 0.93 -1.02
C CYS A 276 4.78 1.38 -2.00
N ILE A 277 5.55 0.44 -2.52
CA ILE A 277 6.61 0.68 -3.50
C ILE A 277 6.42 -0.31 -4.64
N PHE A 278 6.22 0.21 -5.84
CA PHE A 278 6.18 -0.59 -7.06
C PHE A 278 7.59 -0.62 -7.64
N THR A 279 8.17 -1.81 -7.76
CA THR A 279 9.57 -1.96 -8.15
C THR A 279 9.73 -1.99 -9.68
N SER A 280 10.95 -1.74 -10.17
CA SER A 280 11.30 -1.88 -11.60
C SER A 280 11.11 -3.31 -12.12
N GLU A 281 11.06 -4.30 -11.23
CA GLU A 281 10.73 -5.70 -11.53
C GLU A 281 9.21 -5.96 -11.52
N ARG A 282 8.39 -4.90 -11.47
CA ARG A 282 6.91 -4.95 -11.45
C ARG A 282 6.32 -5.67 -10.24
N MET A 283 6.99 -5.58 -9.11
CA MET A 283 6.52 -6.13 -7.84
C MET A 283 6.06 -5.03 -6.91
N LEU A 284 4.89 -5.21 -6.29
CA LEU A 284 4.41 -4.31 -5.24
C LEU A 284 4.94 -4.75 -3.88
N MET A 285 5.61 -3.88 -3.18
CA MET A 285 6.08 -4.07 -1.81
C MET A 285 5.33 -3.15 -0.86
N VAL A 286 4.95 -3.67 0.30
CA VAL A 286 4.36 -2.89 1.39
C VAL A 286 5.36 -2.82 2.54
N MET A 287 5.68 -1.61 3.00
CA MET A 287 6.61 -1.41 4.10
C MET A 287 6.06 -1.97 5.41
N ARG A 288 6.95 -2.50 6.24
CA ARG A 288 6.63 -2.97 7.59
C ARG A 288 6.56 -1.79 8.57
N PRO A 289 5.82 -1.93 9.69
CA PRO A 289 5.62 -0.82 10.65
C PRO A 289 6.91 -0.15 11.09
N TYR A 290 7.93 -0.91 11.49
CA TYR A 290 9.20 -0.37 11.94
C TYR A 290 9.97 0.40 10.85
N GLN A 291 9.79 0.04 9.56
CA GLN A 291 10.38 0.76 8.43
C GLN A 291 9.67 2.09 8.22
N ILE A 292 8.33 2.10 8.34
CA ILE A 292 7.51 3.33 8.27
C ILE A 292 7.92 4.27 9.39
N VAL A 293 7.97 3.78 10.63
CA VAL A 293 8.37 4.56 11.82
C VAL A 293 9.75 5.17 11.65
N ALA A 294 10.73 4.38 11.17
CA ALA A 294 12.07 4.89 10.92
C ALA A 294 12.07 6.02 9.88
N THR A 295 11.36 5.82 8.78
CA THR A 295 11.21 6.84 7.72
C THR A 295 10.58 8.12 8.27
N GLU A 296 9.47 8.02 9.00
CA GLU A 296 8.76 9.18 9.56
C GLU A 296 9.60 9.91 10.61
N ARG A 297 10.31 9.20 11.45
CA ARG A 297 11.22 9.81 12.45
C ARG A 297 12.37 10.58 11.78
N ILE A 298 12.93 10.07 10.70
CA ILE A 298 13.97 10.80 9.94
C ILE A 298 13.38 12.05 9.30
N LEU A 299 12.23 11.95 8.62
CA LEU A 299 11.58 13.10 8.00
C LEU A 299 11.21 14.17 9.03
N ASN A 300 10.64 13.77 10.17
CA ASN A 300 10.33 14.69 11.26
C ASN A 300 11.61 15.36 11.83
N ARG A 301 12.73 14.62 11.95
CA ARG A 301 14.00 15.21 12.38
C ARG A 301 14.51 16.25 11.38
N ILE A 302 14.39 15.98 10.07
CA ILE A 302 14.74 16.92 9.00
C ILE A 302 13.87 18.18 9.12
N GLU A 303 12.58 18.04 9.31
CA GLU A 303 11.65 19.15 9.46
C GLU A 303 11.94 20.00 10.70
N ILE A 304 12.17 19.36 11.85
CA ILE A 304 12.56 20.04 13.09
C ILE A 304 13.87 20.81 12.88
N ALA A 305 14.88 20.20 12.26
CA ALA A 305 16.16 20.84 11.99
C ALA A 305 16.00 22.08 11.07
N ASN A 306 15.13 21.99 10.06
CA ASN A 306 14.82 23.11 9.19
C ASN A 306 14.10 24.24 9.94
N ASN A 307 13.06 23.92 10.69
CA ASN A 307 12.22 24.92 11.39
C ASN A 307 13.00 25.65 12.49
N TYR A 308 13.85 24.95 13.21
CA TYR A 308 14.70 25.52 14.27
C TYR A 308 16.07 25.99 13.79
N LYS A 309 16.34 25.97 12.46
CA LYS A 309 17.59 26.39 11.84
C LYS A 309 18.83 25.71 12.43
N LYS A 310 18.70 24.41 12.77
CA LYS A 310 19.77 23.60 13.34
C LYS A 310 20.60 22.85 12.29
N MET A 311 20.40 23.14 11.02
CA MET A 311 21.15 22.53 9.91
C MET A 311 22.66 22.69 10.10
N GLY A 312 23.42 21.61 9.81
CA GLY A 312 24.87 21.58 9.99
C GLY A 312 25.33 21.34 11.44
N THR A 313 24.42 21.16 12.37
CA THR A 313 24.75 20.82 13.77
C THR A 313 24.49 19.34 14.08
N VAL A 314 25.06 18.82 15.15
CA VAL A 314 24.80 17.45 15.65
C VAL A 314 23.31 17.26 16.00
N ASP A 315 22.64 18.31 16.46
CA ASP A 315 21.21 18.29 16.80
C ASP A 315 20.30 18.04 15.59
N ALA A 316 20.76 18.30 14.38
CA ALA A 316 20.03 18.00 13.15
C ALA A 316 20.11 16.51 12.76
N GLY A 317 21.07 15.79 13.31
CA GLY A 317 21.33 14.39 13.00
C GLY A 317 20.56 13.40 13.88
N GLY A 318 20.87 12.14 13.69
CA GLY A 318 20.33 11.03 14.44
C GLY A 318 20.87 9.69 13.92
N TYR A 319 20.42 8.60 14.51
CA TYR A 319 20.74 7.26 14.03
C TYR A 319 19.51 6.35 14.07
N ILE A 320 19.50 5.36 13.22
CA ILE A 320 18.50 4.29 13.19
C ILE A 320 19.20 2.96 13.37
N TRP A 321 18.75 2.22 14.37
CA TRP A 321 19.29 0.89 14.65
C TRP A 321 18.39 -0.18 14.02
N HIS A 322 18.87 -0.79 12.97
CA HIS A 322 18.22 -1.91 12.30
C HIS A 322 19.14 -3.13 12.25
N THR A 323 18.59 -4.32 12.51
CA THR A 323 19.31 -5.58 12.37
C THR A 323 19.61 -5.91 10.90
N THR A 324 20.55 -6.83 10.67
CA THR A 324 20.82 -7.33 9.32
C THR A 324 19.56 -8.01 8.75
N GLY A 325 19.28 -7.78 7.46
CA GLY A 325 18.10 -8.35 6.80
C GLY A 325 16.75 -7.65 7.09
N SER A 326 16.73 -6.61 7.93
CA SER A 326 15.49 -5.86 8.25
C SER A 326 15.01 -4.91 7.13
N GLY A 327 15.72 -4.83 5.99
CA GLY A 327 15.36 -3.95 4.89
C GLY A 327 15.81 -2.50 5.09
N LYS A 328 17.01 -2.29 5.66
CA LYS A 328 17.63 -0.95 5.78
C LYS A 328 17.67 -0.20 4.46
N THR A 329 17.99 -0.89 3.37
CA THR A 329 18.08 -0.30 2.03
C THR A 329 16.72 0.22 1.56
N LEU A 330 15.64 -0.51 1.82
CA LEU A 330 14.28 -0.06 1.48
C LEU A 330 13.89 1.17 2.33
N THR A 331 14.21 1.17 3.62
CA THR A 331 13.93 2.30 4.51
C THR A 331 14.71 3.54 4.07
N SER A 332 16.01 3.43 3.77
CA SER A 332 16.83 4.56 3.33
C SER A 332 16.40 5.08 1.95
N PHE A 333 16.09 4.19 1.02
CA PHE A 333 15.54 4.57 -0.28
C PHE A 333 14.23 5.37 -0.12
N LYS A 334 13.28 4.85 0.63
CA LYS A 334 11.98 5.52 0.82
C LYS A 334 12.12 6.85 1.53
N THR A 335 13.00 6.93 2.53
CA THR A 335 13.32 8.18 3.21
C THR A 335 13.91 9.21 2.24
N ALA A 336 14.86 8.80 1.41
CA ALA A 336 15.46 9.68 0.40
C ALA A 336 14.42 10.17 -0.62
N GLN A 337 13.57 9.27 -1.12
CA GLN A 337 12.50 9.58 -2.07
C GLN A 337 11.49 10.59 -1.48
N LEU A 338 11.14 10.47 -0.21
CA LEU A 338 10.22 11.41 0.44
C LEU A 338 10.91 12.73 0.82
N ALA A 339 12.16 12.67 1.30
CA ALA A 339 12.94 13.85 1.63
C ALA A 339 13.21 14.73 0.40
N SER A 340 13.49 14.13 -0.76
CA SER A 340 13.74 14.87 -2.00
C SER A 340 12.53 15.67 -2.50
N LYS A 341 11.32 15.39 -2.00
CA LYS A 341 10.10 16.13 -2.32
C LYS A 341 9.88 17.36 -1.42
N LEU A 342 10.68 17.50 -0.35
CA LEU A 342 10.58 18.63 0.55
C LEU A 342 11.16 19.88 -0.13
N PRO A 343 10.45 21.03 -0.09
CA PRO A 343 10.82 22.21 -0.89
C PRO A 343 12.15 22.88 -0.47
N TYR A 344 12.66 22.53 0.70
CA TYR A 344 13.90 23.03 1.27
C TYR A 344 15.06 22.02 1.18
N ILE A 345 14.87 20.87 0.53
CA ILE A 345 15.90 19.86 0.28
C ILE A 345 16.30 19.90 -1.20
N ASP A 346 17.51 20.35 -1.47
CA ASP A 346 18.03 20.38 -2.84
C ASP A 346 18.51 18.99 -3.31
N LYS A 347 19.15 18.24 -2.41
CA LYS A 347 19.76 16.93 -2.72
C LYS A 347 19.80 16.02 -1.51
N VAL A 348 19.76 14.72 -1.77
CA VAL A 348 20.02 13.67 -0.78
C VAL A 348 21.30 12.95 -1.17
N LEU A 349 22.26 12.89 -0.24
CA LEU A 349 23.50 12.17 -0.42
C LEU A 349 23.51 10.90 0.44
N PHE A 350 23.69 9.76 -0.19
CA PHE A 350 23.87 8.48 0.50
C PHE A 350 25.35 8.10 0.50
N VAL A 351 25.94 7.95 1.68
CA VAL A 351 27.36 7.66 1.85
C VAL A 351 27.53 6.25 2.44
N VAL A 352 28.35 5.44 1.78
CA VAL A 352 28.72 4.08 2.25
C VAL A 352 30.22 3.97 2.41
N ASP A 353 30.63 3.17 3.37
CA ASP A 353 32.07 3.00 3.72
C ASP A 353 32.81 2.00 2.83
N ARG A 354 32.10 1.14 2.07
CA ARG A 354 32.68 0.06 1.25
C ARG A 354 32.19 0.11 -0.17
N LYS A 355 33.09 -0.09 -1.13
CA LYS A 355 32.77 -0.11 -2.57
C LYS A 355 31.79 -1.21 -2.96
N ASP A 356 31.91 -2.40 -2.35
CA ASP A 356 30.99 -3.50 -2.66
C ASP A 356 29.58 -3.20 -2.15
N LEU A 357 29.45 -2.55 -1.02
CA LEU A 357 28.18 -2.12 -0.45
C LEU A 357 27.55 -1.00 -1.27
N ASP A 358 28.38 -0.09 -1.82
CA ASP A 358 27.92 0.97 -2.74
C ASP A 358 27.26 0.37 -3.98
N TYR A 359 27.94 -0.56 -4.65
CA TYR A 359 27.39 -1.23 -5.83
C TYR A 359 26.09 -2.00 -5.53
N GLN A 360 26.04 -2.75 -4.41
CA GLN A 360 24.86 -3.47 -3.99
C GLN A 360 23.70 -2.52 -3.68
N THR A 361 23.97 -1.43 -2.98
CA THR A 361 22.95 -0.42 -2.65
C THR A 361 22.41 0.26 -3.91
N MET A 362 23.26 0.65 -4.84
CA MET A 362 22.82 1.22 -6.10
C MET A 362 21.93 0.25 -6.88
N LYS A 363 22.31 -1.02 -6.96
CA LYS A 363 21.51 -2.05 -7.63
C LYS A 363 20.15 -2.26 -6.96
N GLU A 364 20.08 -2.23 -5.63
CA GLU A 364 18.81 -2.31 -4.91
C GLU A 364 17.97 -1.03 -5.09
N TYR A 365 18.59 0.15 -5.15
CA TYR A 365 17.87 1.40 -5.42
C TYR A 365 17.30 1.43 -6.84
N ASP A 366 18.06 0.97 -7.84
CA ASP A 366 17.58 0.81 -9.21
C ASP A 366 16.46 -0.24 -9.33
N ARG A 367 16.46 -1.23 -8.45
CA ARG A 367 15.38 -2.20 -8.35
C ARG A 367 14.11 -1.55 -7.81
N PHE A 368 14.20 -0.65 -6.84
CA PHE A 368 13.04 0.08 -6.32
C PHE A 368 12.54 1.13 -7.32
N GLU A 369 13.44 1.89 -7.92
CA GLU A 369 13.12 2.92 -8.91
C GLU A 369 14.32 3.12 -9.84
N LYS A 370 14.14 2.84 -11.13
CA LYS A 370 15.21 2.89 -12.11
C LYS A 370 15.80 4.31 -12.22
N GLY A 371 17.11 4.42 -12.04
CA GLY A 371 17.83 5.69 -12.09
C GLY A 371 17.70 6.53 -10.81
N ALA A 372 17.22 5.95 -9.70
CA ALA A 372 17.07 6.65 -8.42
C ALA A 372 18.39 7.09 -7.80
N ALA A 373 19.50 6.42 -8.09
CA ALA A 373 20.81 6.73 -7.53
C ALA A 373 21.86 6.95 -8.63
N ASN A 374 22.66 8.01 -8.46
CA ASN A 374 23.82 8.30 -9.32
C ASN A 374 25.11 8.06 -8.53
N GLY A 375 25.89 7.06 -8.93
CA GLY A 375 27.21 6.82 -8.36
C GLY A 375 28.29 7.71 -8.97
N ASN A 376 29.23 8.16 -8.14
CA ASN A 376 30.37 8.95 -8.58
C ASN A 376 31.68 8.25 -8.23
N ARG A 377 32.52 8.05 -9.26
CA ARG A 377 33.87 7.49 -9.09
C ARG A 377 34.96 8.56 -8.99
N ASN A 378 34.61 9.84 -9.20
CA ASN A 378 35.56 10.93 -9.27
C ASN A 378 35.06 12.12 -8.43
N THR A 379 35.90 12.61 -7.53
CA THR A 379 35.61 13.74 -6.65
C THR A 379 35.21 15.00 -7.40
N ALA A 380 35.85 15.29 -8.54
CA ALA A 380 35.54 16.47 -9.35
C ALA A 380 34.13 16.41 -9.95
N VAL A 381 33.66 15.20 -10.34
CA VAL A 381 32.29 14.99 -10.83
C VAL A 381 31.30 15.16 -9.67
N LEU A 382 31.61 14.62 -8.51
CA LEU A 382 30.78 14.78 -7.30
C LEU A 382 30.65 16.26 -6.92
N THR A 383 31.76 17.01 -6.87
CA THR A 383 31.76 18.45 -6.59
C THR A 383 30.84 19.18 -7.54
N ARG A 384 31.01 18.96 -8.86
CA ARG A 384 30.17 19.56 -9.87
C ARG A 384 28.70 19.23 -9.75
N GLN A 385 28.37 17.98 -9.36
CA GLN A 385 26.98 17.57 -9.14
C GLN A 385 26.40 18.18 -7.86
N LEU A 386 27.21 18.38 -6.82
CA LEU A 386 26.77 19.04 -5.58
C LEU A 386 26.55 20.55 -5.80
N GLU A 387 27.37 21.20 -6.61
CA GLU A 387 27.25 22.64 -6.95
C GLU A 387 26.09 22.92 -7.93
N ASN A 388 25.72 21.98 -8.77
CA ASN A 388 24.77 22.20 -9.86
C ASN A 388 23.33 22.01 -9.36
N ARG A 389 22.57 23.11 -9.11
CA ARG A 389 21.17 23.09 -8.69
C ARG A 389 20.20 22.60 -9.78
N ALA A 390 20.62 22.55 -11.05
CA ALA A 390 19.74 22.32 -12.19
C ALA A 390 19.48 20.83 -12.55
N ASN A 391 20.16 19.88 -11.95
CA ASN A 391 20.07 18.45 -12.33
C ASN A 391 19.43 17.58 -11.25
N CYS A 392 18.30 17.99 -10.68
CA CYS A 392 17.47 17.09 -9.92
C CYS A 392 16.43 16.45 -10.86
N PRO A 393 16.46 15.13 -11.12
CA PRO A 393 15.53 14.48 -12.06
C PRO A 393 14.07 14.50 -11.60
N HIS A 394 13.77 15.05 -10.43
CA HIS A 394 12.42 15.06 -9.83
C HIS A 394 11.66 16.39 -9.98
N ASN A 395 12.13 17.35 -10.78
CA ASN A 395 11.36 18.55 -11.11
C ASN A 395 10.70 18.44 -12.50
N ARG A 396 9.95 17.35 -12.73
CA ARG A 396 8.98 17.28 -13.82
C ARG A 396 7.63 16.76 -13.34
#